data_51090ac2d75ca62fe6728c134ea24b5c
#
_entry.id   51090ac2d75ca62fe6728c134ea24b5c
#
_cell.length_a   1.000
_cell.length_b   1.000
_cell.length_c   1.000
_cell.angle_alpha   90.00
_cell.angle_beta   90.00
_cell.angle_gamma   90.00
#
_symmetry.space_group_name_H-M   'P 1'
#
loop_
_entity.id
_entity.type
_entity.pdbx_description
1 polymer ?
#
loop_
_entity_poly.entity_id
_entity_poly.type
_entity_poly.pdbx_seq_one_letter_code
_entity_poly.pdbx_strand_id
1 'polypeptide(L)'
;MRISLIALLAAVVSASPATAQDAGPHNADARAILKELVEINTTDSSGSTTRAAEAMAARLKAAGFADADVQVLGPNPRKGNLVARLRGRTAGKPIVLLAHLDVVEALKADWSADLDPFVFTERDGYFYGRGTSDDKNHAAIWIANLIRYKQEGFVPARDIVVALTADEEGGDSNGVKWLLEHHRGLIDAEFVLNEGGGGELRDGKAVANSVQAAEKMYYSFAMEARNSGGHSSLPRKDNAIYRLAAGLTKLAAFEFPVELNEITRGFFAGMAALESGQTAADLKAVAGPAPAPEAVARLAAESPLYNSMMRSTCVATQLTGGHAENALPQLARAVVNCRLLPGSDPRAVEQTLKKVVADEGIVFTTVWEPVASPASPLRPDVMAAIKRHTDELWPGAVVLPVMSTGATDGVYLRNAGIPIYGVEAVFGDPNDVRAHGRDERIGIKAFDDAREFLYRLVKTLGS
;
A
#
# COMPACT_ATOMS: atom_id res chain seq x y z
N MET A 1 -32.42 63.76 28.64
CA MET A 1 -32.31 62.73 27.59
C MET A 1 -30.87 62.78 27.08
N ARG A 2 -30.00 61.85 27.59
CA ARG A 2 -28.59 61.80 27.22
C ARG A 2 -28.41 60.55 26.32
N ILE A 3 -28.01 60.76 25.09
CA ILE A 3 -27.76 59.73 24.12
C ILE A 3 -26.26 59.37 24.22
N SER A 4 -25.93 58.15 24.65
CA SER A 4 -24.55 57.63 24.67
C SER A 4 -24.28 56.95 23.34
N LEU A 5 -23.30 57.44 22.61
CA LEU A 5 -22.73 56.81 21.43
C LEU A 5 -21.76 55.71 21.87
N ILE A 6 -22.05 54.44 21.51
CA ILE A 6 -21.13 53.32 21.65
C ILE A 6 -20.35 53.20 20.32
N ALA A 7 -19.04 53.48 20.38
CA ALA A 7 -18.17 53.24 19.27
C ALA A 7 -17.75 51.76 19.22
N LEU A 8 -18.11 51.07 18.12
CA LEU A 8 -17.68 49.69 17.86
C LEU A 8 -16.26 49.76 17.25
N LEU A 9 -15.25 49.31 18.00
CA LEU A 9 -13.92 49.08 17.46
C LEU A 9 -13.91 47.75 16.72
N ALA A 10 -13.81 47.75 15.40
CA ALA A 10 -13.55 46.56 14.60
C ALA A 10 -12.06 46.23 14.67
N ALA A 11 -11.69 45.15 15.35
CA ALA A 11 -10.32 44.62 15.31
C ALA A 11 -10.10 43.93 13.98
N VAL A 12 -9.29 44.53 13.11
CA VAL A 12 -8.77 43.87 11.91
C VAL A 12 -7.68 42.90 12.33
N VAL A 13 -8.01 41.61 12.36
CA VAL A 13 -7.02 40.54 12.52
C VAL A 13 -6.29 40.42 11.17
N SER A 14 -5.11 40.97 11.10
CA SER A 14 -4.18 40.76 9.99
C SER A 14 -3.65 39.33 10.05
N ALA A 15 -4.14 38.47 9.19
CA ALA A 15 -3.52 37.18 8.97
C ALA A 15 -2.15 37.44 8.29
N SER A 16 -1.07 37.25 9.04
CA SER A 16 0.27 37.20 8.47
C SER A 16 0.35 36.00 7.52
N PRO A 17 0.90 36.16 6.30
CA PRO A 17 1.18 35.00 5.46
C PRO A 17 2.14 34.08 6.21
N ALA A 18 1.81 32.80 6.28
CA ALA A 18 2.73 31.80 6.79
C ALA A 18 3.99 31.84 5.93
N THR A 19 5.10 32.28 6.52
CA THR A 19 6.41 32.25 5.87
C THR A 19 6.70 30.79 5.53
N ALA A 20 6.97 30.50 4.24
CA ALA A 20 7.50 29.22 3.81
C ALA A 20 8.69 28.86 4.71
N GLN A 21 8.55 27.80 5.48
CA GLN A 21 9.59 27.34 6.39
C GLN A 21 10.80 26.97 5.52
N ASP A 22 11.97 27.56 5.75
CA ASP A 22 13.18 27.29 4.97
C ASP A 22 13.46 25.77 5.03
N ALA A 23 13.29 25.11 3.89
CA ALA A 23 13.27 23.66 3.82
C ALA A 23 14.63 23.02 4.14
N GLY A 24 15.69 23.79 4.24
CA GLY A 24 17.05 23.27 4.27
C GLY A 24 17.42 22.53 2.96
N PRO A 25 18.71 22.41 2.62
CA PRO A 25 19.14 21.96 1.28
C PRO A 25 18.65 20.57 0.90
N HIS A 26 18.65 19.62 1.82
CA HIS A 26 18.27 18.22 1.52
C HIS A 26 16.77 18.05 1.29
N ASN A 27 15.92 18.82 1.98
CA ASN A 27 14.47 18.82 1.71
C ASN A 27 14.17 19.49 0.38
N ALA A 28 14.84 20.58 0.05
CA ALA A 28 14.68 21.25 -1.24
C ALA A 28 14.99 20.32 -2.42
N ASP A 29 16.07 19.55 -2.33
CA ASP A 29 16.44 18.57 -3.36
C ASP A 29 15.36 17.47 -3.49
N ALA A 30 14.89 16.90 -2.38
CA ALA A 30 13.85 15.87 -2.39
C ALA A 30 12.52 16.37 -2.97
N ARG A 31 12.11 17.59 -2.61
CA ARG A 31 10.91 18.25 -3.14
C ARG A 31 11.02 18.52 -4.65
N ALA A 32 12.21 18.94 -5.12
CA ALA A 32 12.48 19.14 -6.54
C ALA A 32 12.42 17.81 -7.33
N ILE A 33 12.87 16.71 -6.75
CA ILE A 33 12.79 15.38 -7.35
C ILE A 33 11.32 14.92 -7.38
N LEU A 34 10.58 15.08 -6.30
CA LEU A 34 9.15 14.74 -6.25
C LEU A 34 8.35 15.51 -7.31
N LYS A 35 8.61 16.85 -7.42
CA LYS A 35 7.99 17.67 -8.45
C LYS A 35 8.24 17.11 -9.85
N GLU A 36 9.49 16.82 -10.20
CA GLU A 36 9.83 16.26 -11.50
C GLU A 36 9.13 14.94 -11.78
N LEU A 37 9.10 14.03 -10.79
CA LEU A 37 8.43 12.73 -10.93
C LEU A 37 6.93 12.90 -11.12
N VAL A 38 6.26 13.76 -10.36
CA VAL A 38 4.81 14.02 -10.49
C VAL A 38 4.46 14.58 -11.87
N GLU A 39 5.31 15.48 -12.41
CA GLU A 39 5.09 16.10 -13.73
C GLU A 39 5.39 15.18 -14.93
N ILE A 40 5.96 14.00 -14.69
CA ILE A 40 6.08 12.94 -15.68
C ILE A 40 4.87 11.99 -15.57
N ASN A 41 3.99 11.99 -16.58
CA ASN A 41 2.90 11.01 -16.63
C ASN A 41 3.44 9.58 -16.80
N THR A 42 3.10 8.70 -15.87
CA THR A 42 3.52 7.30 -15.81
C THR A 42 2.34 6.33 -15.70
N THR A 43 1.13 6.78 -16.10
CA THR A 43 -0.05 5.90 -16.21
C THR A 43 0.15 4.81 -17.24
N ASP A 44 -0.53 3.68 -17.10
CA ASP A 44 -0.41 2.57 -18.05
C ASP A 44 -0.90 2.94 -19.45
N SER A 45 -2.00 3.67 -19.58
CA SER A 45 -2.63 3.99 -20.86
C SER A 45 -1.76 4.88 -21.76
N SER A 46 -1.13 5.93 -21.21
CA SER A 46 -0.48 6.98 -21.98
C SER A 46 0.89 7.43 -21.48
N GLY A 47 1.25 7.02 -20.26
CA GLY A 47 2.50 7.40 -19.59
C GLY A 47 3.71 6.56 -19.97
N SER A 48 4.84 6.83 -19.32
CA SER A 48 6.07 6.04 -19.47
C SER A 48 6.91 6.09 -18.20
N THR A 49 7.07 4.95 -17.54
CA THR A 49 8.01 4.81 -16.42
C THR A 49 9.46 4.93 -16.86
N THR A 50 9.79 4.59 -18.14
CA THR A 50 11.13 4.78 -18.70
C THR A 50 11.57 6.25 -18.62
N ARG A 51 10.67 7.20 -18.93
CA ARG A 51 11.00 8.63 -18.84
C ARG A 51 11.31 9.05 -17.40
N ALA A 52 10.56 8.55 -16.43
CA ALA A 52 10.82 8.84 -15.01
C ALA A 52 12.14 8.17 -14.55
N ALA A 53 12.38 6.92 -14.94
CA ALA A 53 13.63 6.21 -14.65
C ALA A 53 14.86 6.91 -15.25
N GLU A 54 14.79 7.37 -16.50
CA GLU A 54 15.85 8.13 -17.16
C GLU A 54 16.13 9.49 -16.50
N ALA A 55 15.09 10.21 -16.09
CA ALA A 55 15.24 11.47 -15.35
C ALA A 55 15.98 11.24 -14.02
N MET A 56 15.61 10.21 -13.27
CA MET A 56 16.29 9.87 -12.01
C MET A 56 17.71 9.37 -12.24
N ALA A 57 17.95 8.59 -13.29
CA ALA A 57 19.30 8.17 -13.70
C ALA A 57 20.20 9.37 -14.02
N ALA A 58 19.68 10.37 -14.72
CA ALA A 58 20.40 11.61 -15.03
C ALA A 58 20.81 12.37 -13.77
N ARG A 59 19.92 12.47 -12.77
CA ARG A 59 20.23 13.10 -11.47
C ARG A 59 21.35 12.36 -10.71
N LEU A 60 21.29 11.03 -10.69
CA LEU A 60 22.31 10.21 -10.03
C LEU A 60 23.68 10.37 -10.73
N LYS A 61 23.72 10.35 -12.05
CA LYS A 61 24.94 10.58 -12.81
C LYS A 61 25.51 11.97 -12.58
N ALA A 62 24.65 12.99 -12.55
CA ALA A 62 25.06 14.35 -12.21
C ALA A 62 25.64 14.48 -10.78
N ALA A 63 25.16 13.62 -9.84
CA ALA A 63 25.70 13.52 -8.48
C ALA A 63 26.99 12.68 -8.38
N GLY A 64 27.55 12.20 -9.52
CA GLY A 64 28.82 11.48 -9.59
C GLY A 64 28.74 9.97 -9.42
N PHE A 65 27.55 9.35 -9.63
CA PHE A 65 27.45 7.90 -9.77
C PHE A 65 28.03 7.47 -11.11
N ALA A 66 28.77 6.35 -11.14
CA ALA A 66 29.33 5.80 -12.37
C ALA A 66 28.23 5.18 -13.24
N ASP A 67 28.38 5.25 -14.56
CA ASP A 67 27.44 4.64 -15.53
C ASP A 67 27.18 3.15 -15.26
N ALA A 68 28.22 2.41 -14.83
CA ALA A 68 28.09 1.00 -14.49
C ALA A 68 27.21 0.72 -13.26
N ASP A 69 27.00 1.73 -12.42
CA ASP A 69 26.21 1.65 -11.21
C ASP A 69 24.78 2.22 -11.37
N VAL A 70 24.44 2.73 -12.56
CA VAL A 70 23.11 3.33 -12.84
C VAL A 70 22.58 2.79 -14.15
N GLN A 71 21.61 1.90 -14.07
CA GLN A 71 21.05 1.19 -15.22
C GLN A 71 19.56 1.46 -15.36
N VAL A 72 19.11 1.81 -16.57
CA VAL A 72 17.70 1.84 -16.94
C VAL A 72 17.45 0.67 -17.88
N LEU A 73 16.56 -0.24 -17.50
CA LEU A 73 16.29 -1.47 -18.23
C LEU A 73 14.82 -1.89 -18.04
N GLY A 74 14.24 -2.56 -19.02
CA GLY A 74 12.84 -2.96 -18.96
C GLY A 74 12.41 -3.83 -20.13
N PRO A 75 11.21 -4.43 -20.05
CA PRO A 75 10.70 -5.34 -21.07
C PRO A 75 10.33 -4.65 -22.40
N ASN A 76 10.03 -3.36 -22.36
CA ASN A 76 9.64 -2.57 -23.53
C ASN A 76 9.98 -1.07 -23.35
N PRO A 77 9.92 -0.25 -24.42
CA PRO A 77 10.36 1.15 -24.37
C PRO A 77 9.61 2.06 -23.39
N ARG A 78 8.41 1.67 -22.94
CA ARG A 78 7.60 2.49 -22.00
C ARG A 78 7.70 2.04 -20.54
N LYS A 79 8.14 0.81 -20.30
CA LYS A 79 8.11 0.14 -18.99
C LYS A 79 9.54 -0.10 -18.48
N GLY A 80 10.32 0.99 -18.44
CA GLY A 80 11.69 0.95 -17.91
C GLY A 80 11.69 1.05 -16.38
N ASN A 81 12.66 0.35 -15.80
CA ASN A 81 12.99 0.35 -14.38
C ASN A 81 14.36 1.00 -14.21
N LEU A 82 14.58 1.71 -13.12
CA LEU A 82 15.90 2.18 -12.71
C LEU A 82 16.47 1.24 -11.65
N VAL A 83 17.72 0.79 -11.83
CA VAL A 83 18.50 0.14 -10.76
C VAL A 83 19.79 0.93 -10.57
N ALA A 84 19.98 1.48 -9.37
CA ALA A 84 21.14 2.28 -9.03
C ALA A 84 21.82 1.76 -7.76
N ARG A 85 23.17 1.73 -7.74
CA ARG A 85 23.96 1.10 -6.69
C ARG A 85 24.93 2.08 -6.03
N LEU A 86 24.87 2.18 -4.72
CA LEU A 86 25.93 2.76 -3.89
C LEU A 86 26.76 1.61 -3.34
N ARG A 87 28.04 1.53 -3.78
CA ARG A 87 28.95 0.43 -3.42
C ARG A 87 29.35 0.47 -1.97
N GLY A 88 29.27 -0.68 -1.32
CA GLY A 88 29.73 -0.93 0.03
C GLY A 88 31.20 -1.38 0.13
N ARG A 89 31.67 -1.54 1.38
CA ARG A 89 33.04 -1.98 1.67
C ARG A 89 33.25 -3.50 1.59
N THR A 90 32.17 -4.27 1.80
CA THR A 90 32.24 -5.72 1.87
C THR A 90 31.35 -6.36 0.80
N ALA A 91 31.76 -7.52 0.32
CA ALA A 91 30.92 -8.36 -0.51
C ALA A 91 29.76 -8.94 0.33
N GLY A 92 28.60 -9.08 -0.29
CA GLY A 92 27.40 -9.65 0.33
C GLY A 92 26.14 -9.21 -0.39
N LYS A 93 25.00 -9.71 0.06
CA LYS A 93 23.71 -9.27 -0.48
C LYS A 93 23.45 -7.81 -0.09
N PRO A 94 22.99 -6.97 -1.03
CA PRO A 94 22.67 -5.57 -0.79
C PRO A 94 21.44 -5.41 0.10
N ILE A 95 21.23 -4.20 0.61
CA ILE A 95 19.94 -3.69 1.01
C ILE A 95 19.30 -3.06 -0.24
N VAL A 96 18.08 -3.46 -0.59
CA VAL A 96 17.35 -2.84 -1.71
C VAL A 96 16.31 -1.87 -1.16
N LEU A 97 16.27 -0.69 -1.75
CA LEU A 97 15.27 0.36 -1.53
C LEU A 97 14.37 0.37 -2.76
N LEU A 98 13.16 -0.09 -2.59
CA LEU A 98 12.19 -0.27 -3.67
C LEU A 98 11.13 0.83 -3.63
N ALA A 99 10.69 1.26 -4.78
CA ALA A 99 9.51 2.10 -4.99
C ALA A 99 9.01 1.90 -6.42
N HIS A 100 7.72 2.11 -6.67
CA HIS A 100 7.23 2.07 -8.04
C HIS A 100 7.09 3.47 -8.66
N LEU A 101 7.22 3.54 -9.98
CA LEU A 101 7.16 4.79 -10.74
C LEU A 101 5.80 5.00 -11.43
N ASP A 102 5.11 3.91 -11.72
CA ASP A 102 3.80 3.98 -12.32
C ASP A 102 2.75 4.52 -11.34
N VAL A 103 1.64 4.96 -11.87
CA VAL A 103 0.51 5.47 -11.10
C VAL A 103 -0.79 5.02 -11.76
N VAL A 104 -1.85 4.86 -10.96
CA VAL A 104 -3.19 4.63 -11.49
C VAL A 104 -3.64 5.77 -12.40
N GLU A 105 -4.61 5.50 -13.26
CA GLU A 105 -5.16 6.50 -14.17
C GLU A 105 -5.67 7.74 -13.41
N ALA A 106 -5.44 8.91 -14.01
CA ALA A 106 -5.88 10.18 -13.46
C ALA A 106 -6.30 11.13 -14.58
N LEU A 107 -7.60 11.37 -14.67
CA LEU A 107 -8.17 12.30 -15.65
C LEU A 107 -8.38 13.67 -15.00
N LYS A 108 -7.94 14.74 -15.66
CA LYS A 108 -8.14 16.12 -15.19
C LYS A 108 -9.61 16.41 -14.86
N ALA A 109 -10.55 15.84 -15.60
CA ALA A 109 -11.98 16.04 -15.39
C ALA A 109 -12.49 15.51 -14.04
N ASP A 110 -11.78 14.54 -13.45
CA ASP A 110 -12.15 13.92 -12.17
C ASP A 110 -11.52 14.65 -10.96
N TRP A 111 -10.62 15.61 -11.21
CA TRP A 111 -9.96 16.41 -10.20
C TRP A 111 -10.64 17.75 -10.00
N SER A 112 -10.38 18.43 -8.88
CA SER A 112 -10.83 19.80 -8.63
C SER A 112 -10.40 20.71 -9.77
N ALA A 113 -11.22 21.70 -10.11
CA ALA A 113 -11.03 22.53 -11.30
C ALA A 113 -9.67 23.25 -11.36
N ASP A 114 -9.13 23.58 -10.21
CA ASP A 114 -7.86 24.30 -9.99
C ASP A 114 -6.65 23.39 -9.76
N LEU A 115 -6.82 22.05 -9.78
CA LEU A 115 -5.75 21.06 -9.67
C LEU A 115 -5.66 20.24 -10.95
N ASP A 116 -4.44 19.84 -11.32
CA ASP A 116 -4.18 18.90 -12.42
C ASP A 116 -3.31 17.77 -11.89
N PRO A 117 -3.65 16.49 -12.19
CA PRO A 117 -2.92 15.33 -11.66
C PRO A 117 -1.43 15.32 -11.98
N PHE A 118 -1.02 15.93 -13.10
CA PHE A 118 0.37 15.95 -13.56
C PHE A 118 1.00 17.37 -13.53
N VAL A 119 0.43 18.25 -12.71
CA VAL A 119 1.01 19.55 -12.37
C VAL A 119 1.22 19.61 -10.86
N PHE A 120 2.49 19.51 -10.44
CA PHE A 120 2.83 19.58 -9.02
C PHE A 120 2.41 20.91 -8.41
N THR A 121 1.52 20.87 -7.43
CA THR A 121 0.97 22.07 -6.80
C THR A 121 1.26 22.05 -5.31
N GLU A 122 1.94 23.10 -4.80
CA GLU A 122 2.12 23.33 -3.37
C GLU A 122 1.04 24.28 -2.86
N ARG A 123 0.21 23.82 -1.91
CA ARG A 123 -0.86 24.62 -1.33
C ARG A 123 -1.27 24.12 0.06
N ASP A 124 -1.57 25.02 0.96
CA ASP A 124 -2.13 24.74 2.29
C ASP A 124 -1.36 23.68 3.10
N GLY A 125 -0.04 23.64 2.96
CA GLY A 125 0.83 22.70 3.67
C GLY A 125 0.89 21.31 3.04
N TYR A 126 0.40 21.15 1.80
CA TYR A 126 0.42 19.90 1.04
C TYR A 126 1.05 20.07 -0.33
N PHE A 127 1.62 18.99 -0.83
CA PHE A 127 1.94 18.78 -2.23
C PHE A 127 0.82 17.95 -2.88
N TYR A 128 0.22 18.50 -3.95
CA TYR A 128 -0.82 17.84 -4.74
C TYR A 128 -0.27 17.35 -6.06
N GLY A 129 -0.76 16.20 -6.50
CA GLY A 129 -0.47 15.57 -7.78
C GLY A 129 -0.57 14.05 -7.68
N ARG A 130 -0.80 13.37 -8.79
CA ARG A 130 -0.88 11.90 -8.85
C ARG A 130 0.51 11.30 -8.57
N GLY A 131 0.58 10.37 -7.60
CA GLY A 131 1.81 9.75 -7.12
C GLY A 131 2.47 10.52 -5.97
N THR A 132 1.86 11.61 -5.45
CA THR A 132 2.42 12.32 -4.29
C THR A 132 2.39 11.50 -3.02
N SER A 133 1.48 10.55 -2.90
CA SER A 133 1.39 9.61 -1.78
C SER A 133 1.57 8.14 -2.18
N ASP A 134 1.50 7.83 -3.50
CA ASP A 134 1.55 6.47 -4.02
C ASP A 134 2.15 6.44 -5.44
N ASP A 135 3.45 6.14 -5.67
CA ASP A 135 4.55 5.97 -4.71
C ASP A 135 5.77 6.82 -5.10
N LYS A 136 5.53 7.91 -5.89
CA LYS A 136 6.61 8.82 -6.34
C LYS A 136 7.27 9.60 -5.20
N ASN A 137 6.57 9.79 -4.06
CA ASN A 137 7.16 10.34 -2.84
C ASN A 137 8.30 9.46 -2.34
N HIS A 138 8.10 8.16 -2.29
CA HIS A 138 9.09 7.19 -1.83
C HIS A 138 10.27 7.12 -2.81
N ALA A 139 9.96 7.05 -4.12
CA ALA A 139 10.97 7.14 -5.17
C ALA A 139 11.83 8.41 -5.04
N ALA A 140 11.19 9.57 -4.81
CA ALA A 140 11.91 10.84 -4.62
C ALA A 140 12.80 10.82 -3.38
N ILE A 141 12.31 10.28 -2.27
CA ILE A 141 13.07 10.14 -1.02
C ILE A 141 14.30 9.24 -1.22
N TRP A 142 14.14 8.09 -1.89
CA TRP A 142 15.26 7.18 -2.14
C TRP A 142 16.34 7.80 -3.00
N ILE A 143 15.97 8.50 -4.08
CA ILE A 143 16.93 9.19 -4.94
C ILE A 143 17.64 10.32 -4.20
N ALA A 144 16.89 11.17 -3.47
CA ALA A 144 17.47 12.27 -2.70
C ALA A 144 18.47 11.79 -1.63
N ASN A 145 18.08 10.73 -0.89
CA ASN A 145 18.93 10.16 0.14
C ASN A 145 20.17 9.46 -0.44
N LEU A 146 20.03 8.78 -1.58
CA LEU A 146 21.17 8.14 -2.25
C LEU A 146 22.19 9.19 -2.75
N ILE A 147 21.70 10.31 -3.29
CA ILE A 147 22.55 11.47 -3.67
C ILE A 147 23.25 12.04 -2.42
N ARG A 148 22.51 12.23 -1.34
CA ARG A 148 23.06 12.73 -0.07
C ARG A 148 24.17 11.84 0.48
N TYR A 149 23.98 10.50 0.50
CA TYR A 149 25.02 9.55 0.92
C TYR A 149 26.30 9.72 0.08
N LYS A 150 26.15 9.86 -1.22
CA LYS A 150 27.28 10.08 -2.14
C LYS A 150 28.02 11.39 -1.84
N GLN A 151 27.30 12.48 -1.65
CA GLN A 151 27.84 13.79 -1.34
C GLN A 151 28.55 13.84 0.00
N GLU A 152 28.03 13.12 1.02
CA GLU A 152 28.63 12.99 2.35
C GLU A 152 29.84 12.04 2.36
N GLY A 153 30.13 11.35 1.27
CA GLY A 153 31.19 10.31 1.22
C GLY A 153 30.87 9.09 2.07
N PHE A 154 29.58 8.82 2.34
CA PHE A 154 29.17 7.63 3.08
C PHE A 154 29.46 6.36 2.27
N VAL A 155 30.26 5.45 2.85
CA VAL A 155 30.55 4.14 2.29
C VAL A 155 29.91 3.09 3.20
N PRO A 156 28.79 2.47 2.78
CA PRO A 156 28.11 1.47 3.61
C PRO A 156 28.94 0.19 3.79
N ALA A 157 28.59 -0.63 4.77
CA ALA A 157 29.23 -1.94 4.95
C ALA A 157 28.92 -2.86 3.76
N ARG A 158 27.69 -2.87 3.30
CA ARG A 158 27.22 -3.61 2.12
C ARG A 158 26.61 -2.66 1.10
N ASP A 159 26.48 -3.09 -0.15
CA ASP A 159 25.85 -2.27 -1.18
C ASP A 159 24.43 -1.84 -0.77
N ILE A 160 24.08 -0.60 -1.10
CA ILE A 160 22.68 -0.11 -1.10
C ILE A 160 22.27 0.03 -2.55
N VAL A 161 21.15 -0.57 -2.91
CA VAL A 161 20.58 -0.53 -4.26
C VAL A 161 19.23 0.15 -4.20
N VAL A 162 19.01 1.16 -5.03
CA VAL A 162 17.68 1.71 -5.29
C VAL A 162 17.14 1.03 -6.55
N ALA A 163 15.94 0.47 -6.46
CA ALA A 163 15.18 -0.06 -7.58
C ALA A 163 13.87 0.73 -7.70
N LEU A 164 13.69 1.45 -8.80
CA LEU A 164 12.43 2.12 -9.11
C LEU A 164 11.78 1.37 -10.27
N THR A 165 10.58 0.84 -10.04
CA THR A 165 9.97 -0.17 -10.91
C THR A 165 8.71 0.32 -11.61
N ALA A 166 8.29 -0.44 -12.62
CA ALA A 166 7.10 -0.21 -13.44
C ALA A 166 6.00 -1.21 -13.08
N ASP A 167 4.74 -0.83 -13.34
CA ASP A 167 3.56 -1.71 -13.32
C ASP A 167 3.31 -2.46 -12.00
N GLU A 168 3.46 -1.76 -10.88
CA GLU A 168 2.94 -2.20 -9.59
C GLU A 168 1.42 -2.10 -9.57
N GLU A 169 0.89 -0.94 -9.99
CA GLU A 169 -0.52 -0.56 -9.98
C GLU A 169 -1.37 -1.27 -11.05
N GLY A 170 -0.72 -1.83 -12.05
CA GLY A 170 -1.37 -2.53 -13.14
C GLY A 170 -0.55 -2.52 -14.41
N GLY A 171 -0.97 -3.35 -15.37
CA GLY A 171 -0.25 -3.58 -16.61
C GLY A 171 0.32 -5.00 -16.68
N ASP A 172 1.00 -5.30 -17.79
CA ASP A 172 1.50 -6.67 -18.05
C ASP A 172 3.02 -6.79 -17.85
N SER A 173 3.67 -5.71 -17.38
CA SER A 173 5.13 -5.57 -17.38
C SER A 173 5.70 -5.26 -16.00
N ASN A 174 5.14 -5.88 -14.93
CA ASN A 174 5.57 -5.64 -13.57
C ASN A 174 7.10 -5.72 -13.43
N GLY A 175 7.70 -4.62 -12.98
CA GLY A 175 9.14 -4.42 -12.99
C GLY A 175 9.89 -5.31 -12.01
N VAL A 176 9.36 -5.55 -10.81
CA VAL A 176 9.99 -6.44 -9.83
C VAL A 176 10.00 -7.87 -10.32
N LYS A 177 8.86 -8.35 -10.83
CA LYS A 177 8.76 -9.69 -11.43
C LYS A 177 9.75 -9.84 -12.57
N TRP A 178 9.78 -8.87 -13.49
CA TRP A 178 10.68 -8.89 -14.65
C TRP A 178 12.16 -8.86 -14.22
N LEU A 179 12.54 -8.04 -13.26
CA LEU A 179 13.90 -7.98 -12.72
C LEU A 179 14.31 -9.31 -12.07
N LEU A 180 13.43 -9.95 -11.31
CA LEU A 180 13.68 -11.27 -10.71
C LEU A 180 13.88 -12.35 -11.75
N GLU A 181 13.13 -12.32 -12.85
CA GLU A 181 13.19 -13.32 -13.92
C GLU A 181 14.43 -13.13 -14.83
N HIS A 182 14.84 -11.89 -15.14
CA HIS A 182 15.85 -11.59 -16.16
C HIS A 182 17.15 -11.02 -15.60
N HIS A 183 17.08 -10.34 -14.45
CA HIS A 183 18.21 -9.59 -13.87
C HIS A 183 18.29 -9.74 -12.35
N ARG A 184 17.96 -10.91 -11.83
CA ARG A 184 17.90 -11.19 -10.38
C ARG A 184 19.13 -10.68 -9.63
N GLY A 185 20.34 -10.82 -10.19
CA GLY A 185 21.58 -10.37 -9.57
C GLY A 185 21.64 -8.86 -9.23
N LEU A 186 20.77 -8.05 -9.84
CA LEU A 186 20.68 -6.62 -9.53
C LEU A 186 19.91 -6.32 -8.25
N ILE A 187 18.93 -7.18 -7.90
CA ILE A 187 18.01 -6.98 -6.76
C ILE A 187 17.96 -8.15 -5.78
N ASP A 188 18.88 -9.12 -5.86
CA ASP A 188 18.96 -10.25 -4.92
C ASP A 188 19.48 -9.75 -3.56
N ALA A 189 18.57 -9.29 -2.71
CA ALA A 189 18.85 -8.57 -1.49
C ALA A 189 18.95 -9.46 -0.25
N GLU A 190 19.59 -8.94 0.79
CA GLU A 190 19.50 -9.45 2.17
C GLU A 190 18.08 -9.20 2.72
N PHE A 191 17.56 -8.00 2.47
CA PHE A 191 16.18 -7.60 2.65
C PHE A 191 15.89 -6.33 1.81
N VAL A 192 14.61 -6.01 1.68
CA VAL A 192 14.10 -4.86 0.92
C VAL A 192 13.30 -3.95 1.84
N LEU A 193 13.47 -2.64 1.68
CA LEU A 193 12.56 -1.61 2.19
C LEU A 193 11.71 -1.10 1.04
N ASN A 194 10.40 -1.04 1.23
CA ASN A 194 9.41 -0.70 0.21
C ASN A 194 8.34 0.23 0.78
N GLU A 195 7.40 0.64 -0.04
CA GLU A 195 6.12 1.22 0.36
C GLU A 195 5.33 0.33 1.33
N GLY A 196 4.30 0.90 1.94
CA GLY A 196 3.44 0.23 2.90
C GLY A 196 3.81 0.49 4.36
N GLY A 197 2.86 0.25 5.23
CA GLY A 197 2.95 0.71 6.61
C GLY A 197 2.47 2.15 6.75
N GLY A 198 3.34 3.04 7.18
CA GLY A 198 3.04 4.47 7.33
C GLY A 198 2.78 4.91 8.76
N GLY A 199 2.72 6.24 8.95
CA GLY A 199 2.54 6.88 10.25
C GLY A 199 1.10 7.35 10.47
N GLU A 200 0.58 7.12 11.67
CA GLU A 200 -0.76 7.58 12.08
C GLU A 200 -0.67 8.82 12.96
N LEU A 201 -1.46 9.85 12.60
CA LEU A 201 -1.71 11.02 13.43
C LEU A 201 -3.09 10.91 14.08
N ARG A 202 -3.16 11.19 15.39
CA ARG A 202 -4.42 11.47 16.10
C ARG A 202 -4.33 12.85 16.73
N ASP A 203 -5.28 13.72 16.41
CA ASP A 203 -5.26 15.13 16.86
C ASP A 203 -3.92 15.84 16.59
N GLY A 204 -3.32 15.58 15.44
CA GLY A 204 -2.03 16.14 15.00
C GLY A 204 -0.80 15.57 15.72
N LYS A 205 -0.94 14.52 16.54
CA LYS A 205 0.16 13.85 17.25
C LYS A 205 0.46 12.50 16.59
N ALA A 206 1.73 12.19 16.40
CA ALA A 206 2.18 10.88 15.95
C ALA A 206 1.90 9.84 17.05
N VAL A 207 1.12 8.80 16.72
CA VAL A 207 0.74 7.74 17.67
C VAL A 207 1.26 6.37 17.28
N ALA A 208 1.39 6.08 15.98
CA ALA A 208 1.90 4.81 15.50
C ALA A 208 2.76 5.00 14.24
N ASN A 209 3.81 4.19 14.10
CA ASN A 209 4.60 4.00 12.89
C ASN A 209 4.50 2.53 12.51
N SER A 210 3.75 2.23 11.46
CA SER A 210 3.45 0.87 11.02
C SER A 210 4.53 0.34 10.09
N VAL A 211 4.86 -0.94 10.24
CA VAL A 211 5.83 -1.68 9.42
C VAL A 211 5.11 -2.86 8.77
N GLN A 212 4.93 -2.81 7.46
CA GLN A 212 4.29 -3.91 6.74
C GLN A 212 5.27 -5.06 6.53
N ALA A 213 5.02 -6.19 7.16
CA ALA A 213 5.83 -7.40 7.00
C ALA A 213 5.04 -8.56 6.36
N ALA A 214 3.76 -8.36 6.08
CA ALA A 214 2.91 -9.32 5.40
C ALA A 214 1.83 -8.62 4.60
N GLU A 215 1.20 -9.36 3.69
CA GLU A 215 0.02 -8.94 2.96
C GLU A 215 -0.87 -10.12 2.65
N LYS A 216 -2.17 -9.87 2.44
CA LYS A 216 -3.11 -10.91 2.08
C LYS A 216 -2.95 -11.31 0.63
N MET A 217 -3.21 -12.58 0.37
CA MET A 217 -3.22 -13.14 -0.98
C MET A 217 -4.53 -12.79 -1.69
N TYR A 218 -4.44 -12.21 -2.87
CA TYR A 218 -5.58 -11.94 -3.75
C TYR A 218 -6.00 -13.22 -4.47
N TYR A 219 -7.29 -13.56 -4.41
CA TYR A 219 -7.87 -14.69 -5.12
C TYR A 219 -9.29 -14.34 -5.57
N SER A 220 -9.63 -14.59 -6.82
CA SER A 220 -10.98 -14.37 -7.33
C SER A 220 -11.48 -15.59 -8.10
N PHE A 221 -12.72 -15.94 -7.84
CA PHE A 221 -13.43 -17.00 -8.58
C PHE A 221 -14.83 -16.58 -8.95
N ALA A 222 -15.37 -17.20 -10.00
CA ALA A 222 -16.76 -17.06 -10.39
C ALA A 222 -17.60 -18.21 -9.81
N MET A 223 -18.80 -17.89 -9.36
CA MET A 223 -19.87 -18.83 -9.07
C MET A 223 -20.91 -18.73 -10.19
N GLU A 224 -21.16 -19.83 -10.89
CA GLU A 224 -22.11 -19.89 -12.00
C GLU A 224 -23.22 -20.92 -11.75
N ALA A 225 -24.45 -20.49 -11.86
CA ALA A 225 -25.63 -21.35 -11.90
C ALA A 225 -26.24 -21.34 -13.29
N ARG A 226 -26.51 -22.52 -13.83
CA ARG A 226 -27.11 -22.67 -15.17
C ARG A 226 -28.47 -23.32 -15.07
N ASN A 227 -29.32 -22.99 -16.06
CA ASN A 227 -30.67 -23.51 -16.20
C ASN A 227 -31.07 -23.61 -17.68
N SER A 228 -32.06 -24.41 -18.00
CA SER A 228 -32.59 -24.52 -19.38
C SER A 228 -33.31 -23.25 -19.88
N GLY A 229 -33.63 -22.33 -18.96
CA GLY A 229 -34.44 -21.15 -19.28
C GLY A 229 -35.92 -21.52 -19.49
N GLY A 230 -36.67 -20.63 -20.12
CA GLY A 230 -38.10 -20.80 -20.44
C GLY A 230 -38.86 -19.47 -20.45
N HIS A 231 -40.15 -19.52 -20.73
CA HIS A 231 -41.01 -18.34 -20.71
C HIS A 231 -41.42 -18.01 -19.26
N SER A 232 -41.33 -16.73 -18.86
CA SER A 232 -41.59 -16.31 -17.47
C SER A 232 -43.04 -16.54 -17.00
N SER A 233 -44.03 -16.65 -17.93
CA SER A 233 -45.42 -17.00 -17.60
C SER A 233 -45.57 -18.46 -17.13
N LEU A 234 -44.55 -19.30 -17.30
CA LEU A 234 -44.51 -20.69 -16.83
C LEU A 234 -43.40 -20.79 -15.75
N PRO A 235 -43.63 -20.26 -14.54
CA PRO A 235 -42.59 -20.12 -13.51
C PRO A 235 -42.14 -21.49 -13.04
N ARG A 236 -40.78 -21.63 -12.86
CA ARG A 236 -40.14 -22.82 -12.34
C ARG A 236 -39.38 -22.47 -11.07
N LYS A 237 -39.29 -23.43 -10.14
CA LYS A 237 -38.50 -23.27 -8.90
C LYS A 237 -37.00 -23.38 -9.15
N ASP A 238 -36.58 -24.11 -10.17
CA ASP A 238 -35.18 -24.32 -10.58
C ASP A 238 -34.69 -23.14 -11.44
N ASN A 239 -34.64 -21.97 -10.88
CA ASN A 239 -34.19 -20.72 -11.54
C ASN A 239 -32.73 -20.46 -11.22
N ALA A 240 -31.91 -20.15 -12.24
CA ALA A 240 -30.47 -19.90 -12.09
C ALA A 240 -30.18 -18.73 -11.12
N ILE A 241 -30.97 -17.64 -11.19
CA ILE A 241 -30.82 -16.49 -10.27
C ILE A 241 -31.13 -16.93 -8.83
N TYR A 242 -32.21 -17.68 -8.59
CA TYR A 242 -32.57 -18.10 -7.24
C TYR A 242 -31.53 -19.07 -6.64
N ARG A 243 -30.99 -19.99 -7.45
CA ARG A 243 -29.93 -20.90 -7.04
C ARG A 243 -28.66 -20.13 -6.64
N LEU A 244 -28.21 -19.21 -7.50
CA LEU A 244 -27.04 -18.39 -7.21
C LEU A 244 -27.25 -17.51 -5.97
N ALA A 245 -28.39 -16.86 -5.85
CA ALA A 245 -28.72 -16.01 -4.69
C ALA A 245 -28.68 -16.81 -3.38
N ALA A 246 -29.24 -18.03 -3.38
CA ALA A 246 -29.18 -18.91 -2.21
C ALA A 246 -27.72 -19.28 -1.83
N GLY A 247 -26.87 -19.55 -2.83
CA GLY A 247 -25.43 -19.78 -2.61
C GLY A 247 -24.72 -18.58 -2.04
N LEU A 248 -24.97 -17.38 -2.60
CA LEU A 248 -24.38 -16.13 -2.13
C LEU A 248 -24.83 -15.77 -0.70
N THR A 249 -26.09 -16.04 -0.34
CA THR A 249 -26.59 -15.83 1.03
C THR A 249 -25.84 -16.71 2.05
N LYS A 250 -25.57 -17.97 1.70
CA LYS A 250 -24.79 -18.86 2.56
C LYS A 250 -23.33 -18.37 2.68
N LEU A 251 -22.73 -17.92 1.57
CA LEU A 251 -21.40 -17.38 1.56
C LEU A 251 -21.30 -16.10 2.42
N ALA A 252 -22.27 -15.20 2.30
CA ALA A 252 -22.32 -13.97 3.09
C ALA A 252 -22.46 -14.22 4.61
N ALA A 253 -23.08 -15.32 5.01
CA ALA A 253 -23.24 -15.70 6.41
C ALA A 253 -22.03 -16.47 6.96
N PHE A 254 -21.11 -16.89 6.12
CA PHE A 254 -19.96 -17.68 6.53
C PHE A 254 -18.77 -16.80 6.91
N GLU A 255 -18.18 -17.10 8.05
CA GLU A 255 -16.91 -16.51 8.49
C GLU A 255 -15.84 -17.59 8.62
N PHE A 256 -14.68 -17.34 8.04
CA PHE A 256 -13.51 -18.19 8.28
C PHE A 256 -13.08 -18.14 9.74
N PRO A 257 -12.48 -19.20 10.28
CA PRO A 257 -11.93 -19.20 11.63
C PRO A 257 -10.86 -18.10 11.78
N VAL A 258 -10.66 -17.65 13.03
CA VAL A 258 -9.59 -16.73 13.38
C VAL A 258 -8.25 -17.44 13.34
N GLU A 259 -7.32 -16.90 12.59
CA GLU A 259 -5.94 -17.37 12.48
C GLU A 259 -4.99 -16.19 12.57
N LEU A 260 -4.22 -16.11 13.67
CA LEU A 260 -3.26 -15.03 13.90
C LEU A 260 -1.83 -15.56 13.78
N ASN A 261 -1.01 -14.83 13.03
CA ASN A 261 0.44 -15.02 12.96
C ASN A 261 1.18 -14.06 13.92
N GLU A 262 2.51 -14.10 13.92
CA GLU A 262 3.35 -13.22 14.74
C GLU A 262 3.04 -11.73 14.46
N ILE A 263 2.88 -11.36 13.19
CA ILE A 263 2.66 -9.97 12.75
C ILE A 263 1.31 -9.47 13.24
N THR A 264 0.23 -10.21 13.00
CA THR A 264 -1.12 -9.80 13.42
C THR A 264 -1.29 -9.81 14.93
N ARG A 265 -0.62 -10.72 15.66
CA ARG A 265 -0.57 -10.68 17.14
C ARG A 265 0.18 -9.44 17.62
N GLY A 266 1.32 -9.11 17.00
CA GLY A 266 2.07 -7.89 17.31
C GLY A 266 1.26 -6.62 17.06
N PHE A 267 0.51 -6.59 15.95
CA PHE A 267 -0.43 -5.50 15.66
C PHE A 267 -1.47 -5.31 16.76
N PHE A 268 -2.23 -6.36 17.12
CA PHE A 268 -3.26 -6.27 18.15
C PHE A 268 -2.68 -5.92 19.53
N ALA A 269 -1.51 -6.45 19.87
CA ALA A 269 -0.81 -6.12 21.12
C ALA A 269 -0.39 -4.64 21.18
N GLY A 270 0.13 -4.10 20.09
CA GLY A 270 0.54 -2.71 19.98
C GLY A 270 -0.67 -1.76 19.98
N MET A 271 -1.71 -2.09 19.21
CA MET A 271 -2.97 -1.31 19.24
C MET A 271 -3.60 -1.25 20.62
N ALA A 272 -3.53 -2.33 21.40
CA ALA A 272 -4.02 -2.33 22.78
C ALA A 272 -3.34 -1.30 23.68
N ALA A 273 -2.13 -0.84 23.34
CA ALA A 273 -1.43 0.22 24.07
C ALA A 273 -1.88 1.64 23.65
N LEU A 274 -2.53 1.77 22.50
CA LEU A 274 -3.03 3.04 21.96
C LEU A 274 -4.51 3.29 22.30
N GLU A 275 -5.24 2.24 22.66
CA GLU A 275 -6.66 2.29 22.96
C GLU A 275 -6.91 2.28 24.48
N SER A 276 -8.18 2.45 24.85
CA SER A 276 -8.60 2.44 26.26
C SER A 276 -9.91 1.63 26.44
N GLY A 277 -10.28 1.37 27.70
CA GLY A 277 -11.55 0.74 28.03
C GLY A 277 -11.71 -0.67 27.47
N GLN A 278 -12.90 -0.99 26.92
CA GLN A 278 -13.23 -2.32 26.42
C GLN A 278 -12.45 -2.68 25.16
N THR A 279 -12.27 -1.73 24.24
CA THR A 279 -11.49 -1.95 23.01
C THR A 279 -10.06 -2.38 23.32
N ALA A 280 -9.37 -1.70 24.25
CA ALA A 280 -8.02 -2.09 24.67
C ALA A 280 -7.98 -3.50 25.29
N ALA A 281 -9.00 -3.85 26.12
CA ALA A 281 -9.11 -5.17 26.73
C ALA A 281 -9.34 -6.26 25.66
N ASP A 282 -10.17 -6.00 24.67
CA ASP A 282 -10.47 -6.92 23.57
C ASP A 282 -9.25 -7.12 22.65
N LEU A 283 -8.56 -6.05 22.27
CA LEU A 283 -7.32 -6.12 21.49
C LEU A 283 -6.25 -6.97 22.19
N LYS A 284 -6.10 -6.79 23.50
CA LYS A 284 -5.18 -7.59 24.31
C LYS A 284 -5.60 -9.06 24.40
N ALA A 285 -6.90 -9.34 24.53
CA ALA A 285 -7.44 -10.69 24.57
C ALA A 285 -7.27 -11.40 23.23
N VAL A 286 -7.44 -10.70 22.10
CA VAL A 286 -7.22 -11.25 20.75
C VAL A 286 -5.73 -11.50 20.50
N ALA A 287 -4.83 -10.62 20.93
CA ALA A 287 -3.39 -10.82 20.78
C ALA A 287 -2.84 -12.03 21.55
N GLY A 288 -3.58 -12.55 22.52
CA GLY A 288 -3.20 -13.70 23.33
C GLY A 288 -3.09 -15.02 22.56
N PRO A 289 -2.58 -16.09 23.19
CA PRO A 289 -2.39 -17.38 22.54
C PRO A 289 -3.69 -18.04 22.07
N ALA A 290 -4.80 -17.77 22.77
CA ALA A 290 -6.15 -18.22 22.43
C ALA A 290 -7.09 -17.00 22.38
N PRO A 291 -7.38 -16.46 21.18
CA PRO A 291 -8.30 -15.33 21.04
C PRO A 291 -9.68 -15.63 21.66
N ALA A 292 -10.13 -14.74 22.54
CA ALA A 292 -11.44 -14.88 23.19
C ALA A 292 -12.57 -14.62 22.17
N PRO A 293 -13.53 -15.55 21.97
CA PRO A 293 -14.57 -15.41 20.94
C PRO A 293 -15.39 -14.12 21.06
N GLU A 294 -15.71 -13.69 22.27
CA GLU A 294 -16.49 -12.47 22.52
C GLU A 294 -15.70 -11.21 22.16
N ALA A 295 -14.37 -11.17 22.40
CA ALA A 295 -13.51 -10.09 22.00
C ALA A 295 -13.36 -10.03 20.48
N VAL A 296 -13.19 -11.20 19.83
CA VAL A 296 -13.18 -11.31 18.37
C VAL A 296 -14.46 -10.75 17.76
N ALA A 297 -15.62 -11.15 18.28
CA ALA A 297 -16.91 -10.69 17.77
C ALA A 297 -17.09 -9.17 17.91
N ARG A 298 -16.69 -8.58 19.04
CA ARG A 298 -16.78 -7.14 19.25
C ARG A 298 -15.85 -6.37 18.33
N LEU A 299 -14.57 -6.78 18.21
CA LEU A 299 -13.61 -6.13 17.32
C LEU A 299 -14.00 -6.26 15.85
N ALA A 300 -14.53 -7.43 15.44
CA ALA A 300 -15.00 -7.62 14.07
C ALA A 300 -16.20 -6.73 13.72
N ALA A 301 -17.09 -6.50 14.69
CA ALA A 301 -18.24 -5.59 14.53
C ALA A 301 -17.83 -4.11 14.57
N GLU A 302 -16.80 -3.77 15.34
CA GLU A 302 -16.28 -2.40 15.47
C GLU A 302 -15.53 -1.95 14.20
N SER A 303 -14.70 -2.82 13.62
CA SER A 303 -13.83 -2.46 12.49
C SER A 303 -13.70 -3.57 11.44
N PRO A 304 -14.05 -3.28 10.18
CA PRO A 304 -13.76 -4.17 9.05
C PRO A 304 -12.27 -4.51 8.92
N LEU A 305 -11.38 -3.57 9.28
CA LEU A 305 -9.93 -3.80 9.30
C LEU A 305 -9.57 -4.86 10.33
N TYR A 306 -10.05 -4.75 11.58
CA TYR A 306 -9.77 -5.75 12.61
C TYR A 306 -10.29 -7.13 12.20
N ASN A 307 -11.51 -7.21 11.65
CA ASN A 307 -12.05 -8.46 11.11
C ASN A 307 -11.13 -9.04 10.03
N SER A 308 -10.70 -8.20 9.09
CA SER A 308 -9.81 -8.61 7.99
C SER A 308 -8.43 -9.05 8.48
N MET A 309 -7.89 -8.44 9.54
CA MET A 309 -6.61 -8.82 10.14
C MET A 309 -6.66 -10.18 10.87
N MET A 310 -7.85 -10.60 11.30
CA MET A 310 -8.03 -11.82 12.08
C MET A 310 -8.25 -13.08 11.23
N ARG A 311 -8.71 -12.97 9.98
CA ARG A 311 -9.14 -14.14 9.17
C ARG A 311 -9.06 -13.89 7.67
N SER A 312 -9.10 -14.94 6.88
CA SER A 312 -9.39 -14.86 5.45
C SER A 312 -10.82 -14.33 5.26
N THR A 313 -11.04 -13.56 4.20
CA THR A 313 -12.34 -12.95 3.92
C THR A 313 -12.69 -13.13 2.45
N CYS A 314 -13.97 -13.39 2.14
CA CYS A 314 -14.49 -13.52 0.79
C CYS A 314 -15.77 -12.71 0.64
N VAL A 315 -15.88 -11.93 -0.44
CA VAL A 315 -17.03 -11.06 -0.70
C VAL A 315 -17.40 -11.09 -2.18
N ALA A 316 -18.70 -11.16 -2.48
CA ALA A 316 -19.18 -11.01 -3.85
C ALA A 316 -19.03 -9.56 -4.31
N THR A 317 -18.39 -9.36 -5.47
CA THR A 317 -18.08 -8.03 -6.01
C THR A 317 -18.80 -7.74 -7.33
N GLN A 318 -19.22 -8.78 -8.06
CA GLN A 318 -19.97 -8.64 -9.31
C GLN A 318 -21.10 -9.65 -9.36
N LEU A 319 -22.23 -9.27 -9.98
CA LEU A 319 -23.38 -10.12 -10.16
C LEU A 319 -24.01 -9.82 -11.52
N THR A 320 -24.28 -10.88 -12.31
CA THR A 320 -25.00 -10.82 -13.58
C THR A 320 -25.99 -11.97 -13.67
N GLY A 321 -27.13 -11.75 -14.35
CA GLY A 321 -28.12 -12.82 -14.57
C GLY A 321 -29.29 -12.37 -15.39
N GLY A 322 -29.78 -13.28 -16.27
CA GLY A 322 -30.86 -13.01 -17.20
C GLY A 322 -30.47 -12.13 -18.39
N HIS A 323 -31.33 -12.09 -19.41
CA HIS A 323 -31.13 -11.30 -20.65
C HIS A 323 -32.40 -10.61 -21.10
N ALA A 324 -33.56 -11.00 -20.56
CA ALA A 324 -34.84 -10.42 -20.88
C ALA A 324 -35.82 -10.56 -19.70
N GLU A 325 -36.70 -9.59 -19.53
CA GLU A 325 -37.68 -9.53 -18.42
C GLU A 325 -38.74 -10.66 -18.46
N ASN A 326 -39.01 -11.17 -19.64
CA ASN A 326 -40.04 -12.22 -19.89
C ASN A 326 -39.44 -13.61 -20.10
N ALA A 327 -38.13 -13.82 -19.80
CA ALA A 327 -37.45 -15.10 -19.94
C ALA A 327 -36.84 -15.56 -18.62
N LEU A 328 -36.97 -16.87 -18.32
CA LEU A 328 -36.22 -17.46 -17.24
C LEU A 328 -34.70 -17.48 -17.56
N PRO A 329 -33.82 -17.08 -16.64
CA PRO A 329 -32.40 -16.96 -16.91
C PRO A 329 -31.74 -18.31 -17.14
N GLN A 330 -30.94 -18.42 -18.22
CA GLN A 330 -30.15 -19.59 -18.53
C GLN A 330 -28.81 -19.62 -17.76
N LEU A 331 -28.33 -18.45 -17.33
CA LEU A 331 -27.11 -18.25 -16.59
C LEU A 331 -27.32 -17.14 -15.55
N ALA A 332 -26.84 -17.38 -14.35
CA ALA A 332 -26.54 -16.36 -13.36
C ALA A 332 -25.10 -16.56 -12.88
N ARG A 333 -24.35 -15.47 -12.75
CA ARG A 333 -22.92 -15.48 -12.44
C ARG A 333 -22.61 -14.40 -11.41
N ALA A 334 -21.80 -14.74 -10.41
CA ALA A 334 -21.18 -13.79 -9.50
C ALA A 334 -19.68 -13.96 -9.51
N VAL A 335 -18.93 -12.87 -9.33
CA VAL A 335 -17.50 -12.91 -8.98
C VAL A 335 -17.38 -12.71 -7.49
N VAL A 336 -16.61 -13.59 -6.86
CA VAL A 336 -16.27 -13.54 -5.44
C VAL A 336 -14.80 -13.27 -5.31
N ASN A 337 -14.44 -12.15 -4.67
CA ASN A 337 -13.07 -11.82 -4.33
C ASN A 337 -12.77 -12.27 -2.90
N CYS A 338 -11.69 -13.00 -2.74
CA CYS A 338 -11.15 -13.42 -1.45
C CYS A 338 -9.82 -12.73 -1.18
N ARG A 339 -9.62 -12.38 0.08
CA ARG A 339 -8.35 -11.94 0.63
C ARG A 339 -7.91 -12.96 1.67
N LEU A 340 -6.98 -13.81 1.30
CA LEU A 340 -6.55 -14.95 2.11
C LEU A 340 -5.38 -14.56 3.01
N LEU A 341 -5.31 -15.14 4.19
CA LEU A 341 -4.16 -14.96 5.08
C LEU A 341 -2.88 -15.53 4.45
N PRO A 342 -1.70 -14.95 4.75
CA PRO A 342 -0.41 -15.49 4.32
C PRO A 342 -0.26 -16.97 4.70
N GLY A 343 0.14 -17.78 3.73
CA GLY A 343 0.31 -19.22 3.92
C GLY A 343 -0.98 -20.07 3.81
N SER A 344 -2.14 -19.46 3.58
CA SER A 344 -3.37 -20.21 3.29
C SER A 344 -3.25 -21.00 1.98
N ASP A 345 -3.83 -22.19 1.93
CA ASP A 345 -4.01 -22.95 0.70
C ASP A 345 -5.29 -22.49 -0.03
N PRO A 346 -5.20 -21.84 -1.20
CA PRO A 346 -6.36 -21.37 -1.94
C PRO A 346 -7.33 -22.49 -2.34
N ARG A 347 -6.81 -23.71 -2.59
CA ARG A 347 -7.65 -24.86 -2.93
C ARG A 347 -8.47 -25.33 -1.72
N ALA A 348 -7.89 -25.33 -0.53
CA ALA A 348 -8.61 -25.65 0.70
C ALA A 348 -9.70 -24.60 0.99
N VAL A 349 -9.42 -23.33 0.72
CA VAL A 349 -10.41 -22.25 0.82
C VAL A 349 -11.57 -22.47 -0.15
N GLU A 350 -11.29 -22.73 -1.42
CA GLU A 350 -12.32 -23.00 -2.44
C GLU A 350 -13.19 -24.22 -2.04
N GLN A 351 -12.58 -25.32 -1.57
CA GLN A 351 -13.31 -26.49 -1.10
C GLN A 351 -14.21 -26.17 0.11
N THR A 352 -13.73 -25.33 1.02
CA THR A 352 -14.54 -24.86 2.16
C THR A 352 -15.76 -24.10 1.68
N LEU A 353 -15.58 -23.16 0.74
CA LEU A 353 -16.68 -22.38 0.19
C LEU A 353 -17.68 -23.25 -0.61
N LYS A 354 -17.20 -24.25 -1.36
CA LYS A 354 -18.08 -25.24 -2.02
C LYS A 354 -18.94 -26.01 -1.00
N LYS A 355 -18.36 -26.42 0.12
CA LYS A 355 -19.09 -27.08 1.23
C LYS A 355 -20.11 -26.15 1.88
N VAL A 356 -19.78 -24.87 2.08
CA VAL A 356 -20.67 -23.85 2.63
C VAL A 356 -21.86 -23.61 1.70
N VAL A 357 -21.59 -23.45 0.42
CA VAL A 357 -22.65 -23.26 -0.61
C VAL A 357 -23.53 -24.49 -0.71
N ALA A 358 -22.95 -25.70 -0.63
CA ALA A 358 -23.64 -26.99 -0.63
C ALA A 358 -24.70 -27.12 -1.74
N ASP A 359 -24.30 -26.78 -2.99
CA ASP A 359 -25.12 -26.93 -4.19
C ASP A 359 -24.21 -27.29 -5.39
N GLU A 360 -24.29 -28.55 -5.84
CA GLU A 360 -23.51 -29.06 -6.97
C GLU A 360 -23.88 -28.41 -8.31
N GLY A 361 -25.03 -27.75 -8.40
CA GLY A 361 -25.45 -26.99 -9.57
C GLY A 361 -24.81 -25.61 -9.66
N ILE A 362 -23.98 -25.21 -8.70
CA ILE A 362 -23.16 -24.01 -8.74
C ILE A 362 -21.70 -24.40 -9.04
N VAL A 363 -21.22 -23.98 -10.21
CA VAL A 363 -19.85 -24.23 -10.66
C VAL A 363 -18.96 -23.10 -10.21
N PHE A 364 -17.79 -23.46 -9.61
CA PHE A 364 -16.73 -22.53 -9.24
C PHE A 364 -15.65 -22.55 -10.32
N THR A 365 -15.27 -21.40 -10.80
CA THR A 365 -14.21 -21.25 -11.81
C THR A 365 -13.27 -20.12 -11.38
N THR A 366 -11.97 -20.40 -11.32
CA THR A 366 -10.97 -19.37 -11.01
C THR A 366 -11.01 -18.25 -12.05
N VAL A 367 -11.07 -17.01 -11.61
CA VAL A 367 -11.02 -15.80 -12.44
C VAL A 367 -9.60 -15.20 -12.41
N TRP A 368 -8.99 -15.25 -11.23
CA TRP A 368 -7.62 -14.79 -11.03
C TRP A 368 -6.88 -15.79 -10.16
N GLU A 369 -5.79 -16.35 -10.70
CA GLU A 369 -4.95 -17.31 -9.97
C GLU A 369 -4.24 -16.62 -8.80
N PRO A 370 -4.33 -17.19 -7.60
CA PRO A 370 -3.67 -16.63 -6.45
C PRO A 370 -2.16 -16.81 -6.52
N VAL A 371 -1.41 -15.75 -6.19
CA VAL A 371 0.03 -15.83 -5.98
C VAL A 371 0.27 -15.96 -4.49
N ALA A 372 1.03 -16.97 -4.07
CA ALA A 372 1.39 -17.15 -2.66
C ALA A 372 2.04 -15.87 -2.11
N SER A 373 1.73 -15.49 -0.87
CA SER A 373 2.30 -14.32 -0.23
C SER A 373 2.76 -14.69 1.19
N PRO A 374 3.91 -15.36 1.34
CA PRO A 374 4.45 -15.69 2.67
C PRO A 374 4.81 -14.40 3.42
N ALA A 375 4.68 -14.41 4.75
CA ALA A 375 5.10 -13.28 5.56
C ALA A 375 6.64 -13.16 5.61
N SER A 376 7.15 -11.93 5.66
CA SER A 376 8.55 -11.68 6.01
C SER A 376 8.76 -11.88 7.50
N PRO A 377 9.88 -12.51 7.95
CA PRO A 377 10.18 -12.61 9.38
C PRO A 377 10.44 -11.22 9.97
N LEU A 378 10.00 -10.96 11.20
CA LEU A 378 10.29 -9.72 11.90
C LEU A 378 11.76 -9.72 12.37
N ARG A 379 12.68 -9.27 11.53
CA ARG A 379 14.12 -9.22 11.83
C ARG A 379 14.40 -8.27 12.99
N PRO A 380 15.06 -8.71 14.07
CA PRO A 380 15.33 -7.87 15.24
C PRO A 380 16.18 -6.63 14.92
N ASP A 381 17.15 -6.75 14.01
CA ASP A 381 18.03 -5.65 13.59
C ASP A 381 17.23 -4.55 12.85
N VAL A 382 16.35 -4.93 11.93
CA VAL A 382 15.51 -4.00 11.19
C VAL A 382 14.49 -3.33 12.13
N MET A 383 13.77 -4.12 12.94
CA MET A 383 12.76 -3.61 13.87
C MET A 383 13.37 -2.70 14.95
N ALA A 384 14.54 -3.01 15.47
CA ALA A 384 15.24 -2.18 16.44
C ALA A 384 15.69 -0.84 15.84
N ALA A 385 16.20 -0.84 14.60
CA ALA A 385 16.58 0.38 13.90
C ALA A 385 15.35 1.28 13.63
N ILE A 386 14.23 0.70 13.17
CA ILE A 386 12.97 1.43 12.96
C ILE A 386 12.50 2.04 14.28
N LYS A 387 12.43 1.24 15.34
CA LYS A 387 12.02 1.71 16.67
C LYS A 387 12.88 2.86 17.17
N ARG A 388 14.20 2.73 17.08
CA ARG A 388 15.15 3.76 17.51
C ARG A 388 14.84 5.10 16.83
N HIS A 389 14.74 5.12 15.50
CA HIS A 389 14.53 6.37 14.77
C HIS A 389 13.09 6.89 14.89
N THR A 390 12.11 6.01 15.15
CA THR A 390 10.75 6.43 15.52
C THR A 390 10.75 7.15 16.86
N ASP A 391 11.43 6.58 17.89
CA ASP A 391 11.54 7.19 19.23
C ASP A 391 12.26 8.56 19.18
N GLU A 392 13.27 8.70 18.30
CA GLU A 392 14.04 9.94 18.11
C GLU A 392 13.21 11.06 17.45
N LEU A 393 12.43 10.74 16.42
CA LEU A 393 11.71 11.72 15.62
C LEU A 393 10.28 11.96 16.11
N TRP A 394 9.63 10.93 16.65
CA TRP A 394 8.25 10.97 17.13
C TRP A 394 8.13 10.31 18.51
N PRO A 395 8.63 10.98 19.57
CA PRO A 395 8.61 10.41 20.91
C PRO A 395 7.20 10.01 21.34
N GLY A 396 7.03 8.76 21.74
CA GLY A 396 5.75 8.19 22.18
C GLY A 396 4.97 7.47 21.08
N ALA A 397 5.36 7.56 19.82
CA ALA A 397 4.76 6.75 18.75
C ALA A 397 5.16 5.28 18.89
N VAL A 398 4.21 4.37 18.73
CA VAL A 398 4.42 2.92 18.83
C VAL A 398 4.78 2.36 17.45
N VAL A 399 5.78 1.49 17.38
CA VAL A 399 6.08 0.75 16.15
C VAL A 399 5.18 -0.48 16.09
N LEU A 400 4.36 -0.59 15.01
CA LEU A 400 3.39 -1.66 14.82
C LEU A 400 3.76 -2.54 13.62
N PRO A 401 4.02 -3.84 13.78
CA PRO A 401 4.04 -4.73 12.65
C PRO A 401 2.63 -4.88 12.09
N VAL A 402 2.48 -4.77 10.76
CA VAL A 402 1.16 -4.86 10.12
C VAL A 402 1.16 -5.86 8.96
N MET A 403 -0.01 -6.42 8.72
CA MET A 403 -0.34 -7.18 7.52
C MET A 403 -1.26 -6.31 6.65
N SER A 404 -0.82 -5.94 5.44
CA SER A 404 -1.69 -5.26 4.48
C SER A 404 -2.88 -6.15 4.10
N THR A 405 -4.03 -5.56 3.96
CA THR A 405 -5.21 -6.21 3.38
C THR A 405 -5.21 -6.12 1.84
N GLY A 406 -4.37 -5.24 1.28
CA GLY A 406 -4.02 -5.12 -0.13
C GLY A 406 -2.88 -6.06 -0.54
N ALA A 407 -2.24 -5.73 -1.67
CA ALA A 407 -1.06 -6.40 -2.20
C ALA A 407 -0.09 -5.35 -2.71
N THR A 408 1.19 -5.69 -2.77
CA THR A 408 2.27 -4.86 -3.30
C THR A 408 3.25 -5.73 -4.11
N ASP A 409 4.23 -5.14 -4.74
CA ASP A 409 5.37 -5.85 -5.35
C ASP A 409 6.10 -6.79 -4.38
N GLY A 410 5.86 -6.64 -3.08
CA GLY A 410 6.38 -7.50 -2.03
C GLY A 410 6.09 -8.98 -2.23
N VAL A 411 4.97 -9.33 -2.89
CA VAL A 411 4.61 -10.72 -3.19
C VAL A 411 5.70 -11.43 -4.00
N TYR A 412 6.28 -10.78 -5.01
CA TYR A 412 7.29 -11.39 -5.88
C TYR A 412 8.60 -11.63 -5.14
N LEU A 413 9.03 -10.67 -4.30
CA LEU A 413 10.27 -10.77 -3.53
C LEU A 413 10.17 -11.84 -2.44
N ARG A 414 9.07 -11.89 -1.70
CA ARG A 414 8.84 -12.93 -0.69
C ARG A 414 8.82 -14.34 -1.29
N ASN A 415 8.21 -14.51 -2.47
CA ASN A 415 8.25 -15.78 -3.21
C ASN A 415 9.65 -16.13 -3.72
N ALA A 416 10.49 -15.14 -4.00
CA ALA A 416 11.91 -15.34 -4.34
C ALA A 416 12.80 -15.61 -3.10
N GLY A 417 12.22 -15.64 -1.89
CA GLY A 417 12.90 -15.86 -0.62
C GLY A 417 13.62 -14.62 -0.09
N ILE A 418 13.24 -13.42 -0.53
CA ILE A 418 13.82 -12.15 -0.12
C ILE A 418 12.84 -11.45 0.84
N PRO A 419 13.21 -11.24 2.13
CA PRO A 419 12.38 -10.50 3.07
C PRO A 419 12.17 -9.05 2.61
N ILE A 420 10.95 -8.53 2.78
CA ILE A 420 10.60 -7.15 2.43
C ILE A 420 9.74 -6.54 3.52
N TYR A 421 10.00 -5.26 3.81
CA TYR A 421 9.30 -4.47 4.82
C TYR A 421 8.81 -3.18 4.20
N GLY A 422 7.50 -2.92 4.31
CA GLY A 422 6.91 -1.63 3.99
C GLY A 422 7.19 -0.65 5.13
N VAL A 423 7.92 0.42 4.84
CA VAL A 423 8.35 1.43 5.82
C VAL A 423 8.35 2.80 5.18
N GLU A 424 7.21 3.46 5.20
CA GLU A 424 7.10 4.82 4.62
C GLU A 424 7.44 5.92 5.62
N ALA A 425 6.98 5.76 6.87
CA ALA A 425 7.08 6.79 7.92
C ALA A 425 6.47 8.16 7.51
N VAL A 426 5.52 8.15 6.59
CA VAL A 426 4.68 9.30 6.24
C VAL A 426 3.54 9.37 7.24
N PHE A 427 3.54 10.38 8.10
CA PHE A 427 2.51 10.54 9.12
C PHE A 427 1.33 11.34 8.59
N GLY A 428 0.14 10.75 8.58
CA GLY A 428 -1.10 11.34 8.09
C GLY A 428 -2.31 11.04 8.98
N ASP A 429 -3.40 11.76 8.74
CA ASP A 429 -4.72 11.44 9.31
C ASP A 429 -5.27 10.21 8.59
N PRO A 430 -5.61 9.10 9.29
CA PRO A 430 -6.15 7.90 8.67
C PRO A 430 -7.50 8.12 7.97
N ASN A 431 -8.18 9.24 8.24
CA ASN A 431 -9.42 9.62 7.57
C ASN A 431 -9.22 10.47 6.30
N ASP A 432 -7.99 10.88 5.98
CA ASP A 432 -7.65 11.67 4.78
C ASP A 432 -6.72 10.88 3.83
N VAL A 433 -7.06 9.63 3.56
CA VAL A 433 -6.34 8.79 2.59
C VAL A 433 -6.85 9.11 1.18
N ARG A 434 -5.95 9.60 0.30
CA ARG A 434 -6.29 10.00 -1.07
C ARG A 434 -5.52 9.26 -2.16
N ALA A 435 -4.71 8.28 -1.80
CA ALA A 435 -4.12 7.36 -2.76
C ALA A 435 -5.21 6.80 -3.70
N HIS A 436 -4.94 6.71 -5.00
CA HIS A 436 -5.89 6.35 -6.07
C HIS A 436 -7.11 7.29 -6.24
N GLY A 437 -7.31 8.24 -5.33
CA GLY A 437 -8.43 9.16 -5.34
C GLY A 437 -8.17 10.45 -6.15
N ARG A 438 -9.19 11.32 -6.17
CA ARG A 438 -9.05 12.69 -6.67
C ARG A 438 -8.26 13.54 -5.68
N ASP A 439 -7.56 14.55 -6.20
CA ASP A 439 -6.84 15.53 -5.40
C ASP A 439 -5.84 14.86 -4.43
N GLU A 440 -5.16 13.81 -4.92
CA GLU A 440 -4.12 13.12 -4.17
C GLU A 440 -3.08 14.10 -3.66
N ARG A 441 -2.66 13.92 -2.41
CA ARG A 441 -1.74 14.83 -1.75
C ARG A 441 -0.92 14.19 -0.64
N ILE A 442 0.24 14.76 -0.37
CA ILE A 442 1.06 14.45 0.81
C ILE A 442 1.34 15.72 1.62
N GLY A 443 1.33 15.63 2.94
CA GLY A 443 1.72 16.74 3.80
C GLY A 443 3.21 17.07 3.63
N ILE A 444 3.55 18.35 3.47
CA ILE A 444 4.93 18.82 3.26
C ILE A 444 5.83 18.37 4.42
N LYS A 445 5.38 18.60 5.66
CA LYS A 445 6.12 18.17 6.85
C LYS A 445 6.24 16.65 6.95
N ALA A 446 5.19 15.90 6.58
CA ALA A 446 5.22 14.44 6.60
C ALA A 446 6.24 13.89 5.60
N PHE A 447 6.30 14.45 4.40
CA PHE A 447 7.30 14.11 3.38
C PHE A 447 8.73 14.40 3.84
N ASP A 448 8.97 15.60 4.42
CA ASP A 448 10.30 15.99 4.91
C ASP A 448 10.76 15.13 6.09
N ASP A 449 9.87 14.83 7.03
CA ASP A 449 10.15 13.97 8.20
C ASP A 449 10.43 12.53 7.75
N ALA A 450 9.63 11.99 6.83
CA ALA A 450 9.82 10.65 6.26
C ALA A 450 11.18 10.54 5.56
N ARG A 451 11.57 11.58 4.76
CA ARG A 451 12.90 11.63 4.13
C ARG A 451 14.02 11.54 5.17
N GLU A 452 13.94 12.29 6.26
CA GLU A 452 14.96 12.27 7.30
C GLU A 452 14.97 10.95 8.08
N PHE A 453 13.79 10.39 8.38
CA PHE A 453 13.67 9.09 9.03
C PHE A 453 14.33 7.99 8.17
N LEU A 454 13.95 7.91 6.89
CA LEU A 454 14.47 6.90 5.97
C LEU A 454 15.98 7.09 5.70
N TYR A 455 16.47 8.34 5.68
CA TYR A 455 17.90 8.60 5.63
C TYR A 455 18.63 7.98 6.83
N ARG A 456 18.18 8.23 8.06
CA ARG A 456 18.79 7.67 9.27
C ARG A 456 18.68 6.15 9.33
N LEU A 457 17.52 5.62 8.99
CA LEU A 457 17.25 4.18 8.99
C LEU A 457 18.22 3.44 8.07
N VAL A 458 18.31 3.85 6.81
CA VAL A 458 19.17 3.19 5.82
C VAL A 458 20.65 3.34 6.19
N LYS A 459 21.06 4.51 6.71
CA LYS A 459 22.43 4.72 7.18
C LYS A 459 22.77 3.79 8.35
N THR A 460 21.84 3.56 9.28
CA THR A 460 22.02 2.63 10.40
C THR A 460 22.10 1.18 9.93
N LEU A 461 21.20 0.75 9.04
CA LEU A 461 21.15 -0.62 8.52
C LEU A 461 22.30 -0.94 7.56
N GLY A 462 22.85 0.08 6.92
CA GLY A 462 23.98 0.00 5.99
C GLY A 462 25.37 0.15 6.64
N SER A 463 25.47 0.40 7.94
CA SER A 463 26.76 0.69 8.62
C SER A 463 27.52 -0.53 9.06
#